data_f8ddd919f23a45fbd2c002b2bb557ffa
#
_entry.id   f8ddd919f23a45fbd2c002b2bb557ffa
#
_cell.length_a   1.000
_cell.length_b   1.000
_cell.length_c   1.000
_cell.angle_alpha   90.00
_cell.angle_beta   90.00
_cell.angle_gamma   90.00
#
_symmetry.space_group_name_H-M   'P 1'
#
loop_
_entity.id
_entity.type
_entity.pdbx_description
1 polymer ?
#
loop_
_entity_poly.entity_id
_entity_poly.type
_entity_poly.pdbx_seq_one_letter_code
_entity_poly.pdbx_strand_id
1 'polypeptide(L)'
;IFMDADKYYNLDSEKTIEFIKNETVYKNGFTYNKNTDKKISAILPVHVWGNACWLDELINLCEERNIAVVEDACESLGTFYKEGKFNRKHTGAIGKLGCLSFNGNKIITTGGGGMILTDDQALAEKAKYLTTQAKDDAIRYVHDEIGYNFRLTNIQSALGVAQLEQLPNILNRKKEIYNYYQSAIENIDGLSISKFPNYADNNHWMNLLKIENKVYNEDREVLMKRIEENGIQTRPVWALNHEQKPYKNCQYYKIENAKKLVENSLCLPSSSNLTNENLNKIIRQFNG
;
A
#
# COMPACT_ATOMS: atom_id res chain seq x y z
N ILE A 1 -2.34 -7.58 -15.46
CA ILE A 1 -2.14 -6.29 -16.12
C ILE A 1 -1.67 -5.32 -15.06
N PHE A 2 -0.55 -4.63 -15.29
CA PHE A 2 -0.07 -3.58 -14.40
C PHE A 2 -0.59 -2.23 -14.89
N MET A 3 -1.04 -1.42 -13.94
CA MET A 3 -1.58 -0.09 -14.18
C MET A 3 -0.58 0.96 -13.68
N ASP A 4 -0.69 2.19 -14.19
CA ASP A 4 0.11 3.32 -13.71
C ASP A 4 -0.26 3.74 -12.28
N ALA A 5 0.58 4.54 -11.67
CA ALA A 5 0.32 5.15 -10.36
C ALA A 5 -0.16 6.61 -10.51
N ASP A 6 -1.01 7.03 -9.58
CA ASP A 6 -1.37 8.43 -9.39
C ASP A 6 -0.23 9.23 -8.70
N LYS A 7 -0.47 10.51 -8.45
CA LYS A 7 0.51 11.39 -7.78
C LYS A 7 0.75 11.02 -6.30
N TYR A 8 -0.04 10.13 -5.73
CA TYR A 8 0.06 9.62 -4.36
C TYR A 8 0.64 8.20 -4.31
N TYR A 9 1.20 7.70 -5.41
CA TYR A 9 1.78 6.36 -5.60
C TYR A 9 0.77 5.22 -5.64
N ASN A 10 -0.51 5.51 -5.53
CA ASN A 10 -1.57 4.52 -5.61
C ASN A 10 -1.90 4.16 -7.06
N LEU A 11 -2.67 3.09 -7.25
CA LEU A 11 -3.27 2.77 -8.53
C LEU A 11 -3.98 4.01 -9.09
N ASP A 12 -3.64 4.39 -10.33
CA ASP A 12 -4.33 5.47 -11.05
C ASP A 12 -5.74 4.99 -11.43
N SER A 13 -6.73 5.43 -10.67
CA SER A 13 -8.12 5.01 -10.85
C SER A 13 -8.70 5.50 -12.17
N GLU A 14 -8.31 6.69 -12.66
CA GLU A 14 -8.79 7.23 -13.94
C GLU A 14 -8.27 6.40 -15.11
N LYS A 15 -6.97 6.11 -15.17
CA LYS A 15 -6.37 5.22 -16.18
C LYS A 15 -6.91 3.80 -16.09
N THR A 16 -7.24 3.34 -14.89
CA THR A 16 -7.83 2.02 -14.69
C THR A 16 -9.26 1.96 -15.22
N ILE A 17 -10.06 2.97 -14.95
CA ILE A 17 -11.42 3.12 -15.50
C ILE A 17 -11.35 3.21 -17.04
N GLU A 18 -10.43 4.00 -17.57
CA GLU A 18 -10.18 4.10 -19.01
C GLU A 18 -9.87 2.73 -19.63
N PHE A 19 -8.95 1.98 -19.00
CA PHE A 19 -8.61 0.63 -19.45
C PHE A 19 -9.84 -0.30 -19.47
N ILE A 20 -10.61 -0.34 -18.36
CA ILE A 20 -11.79 -1.20 -18.27
C ILE A 20 -12.81 -0.85 -19.35
N LYS A 21 -13.02 0.44 -19.65
CA LYS A 21 -13.98 0.89 -20.66
C LYS A 21 -13.51 0.59 -22.09
N ASN A 22 -12.25 0.85 -22.39
CA ASN A 22 -11.72 0.87 -23.76
C ASN A 22 -11.03 -0.43 -24.17
N GLU A 23 -10.35 -1.12 -23.25
CA GLU A 23 -9.51 -2.27 -23.55
C GLU A 23 -10.16 -3.61 -23.13
N THR A 24 -11.39 -3.57 -22.65
CA THR A 24 -12.13 -4.79 -22.26
C THR A 24 -13.48 -4.90 -22.96
N VAL A 25 -14.02 -6.11 -22.98
CA VAL A 25 -15.38 -6.41 -23.44
C VAL A 25 -16.13 -7.15 -22.34
N TYR A 26 -17.37 -6.70 -22.07
CA TYR A 26 -18.29 -7.40 -21.17
C TYR A 26 -19.18 -8.32 -21.98
N LYS A 27 -19.08 -9.63 -21.76
CA LYS A 27 -19.88 -10.65 -22.44
C LYS A 27 -20.21 -11.80 -21.49
N ASN A 28 -21.42 -12.33 -21.57
CA ASN A 28 -21.86 -13.47 -20.77
C ASN A 28 -21.66 -13.33 -19.25
N GLY A 29 -21.85 -12.10 -18.73
CA GLY A 29 -21.69 -11.82 -17.29
C GLY A 29 -20.26 -11.64 -16.80
N PHE A 30 -19.26 -11.59 -17.70
CA PHE A 30 -17.85 -11.44 -17.33
C PHE A 30 -17.12 -10.44 -18.21
N THR A 31 -16.08 -9.84 -17.65
CA THR A 31 -15.20 -8.92 -18.36
C THR A 31 -13.97 -9.64 -18.90
N TYR A 32 -13.65 -9.41 -20.16
CA TYR A 32 -12.50 -10.00 -20.84
C TYR A 32 -11.58 -8.91 -21.40
N ASN A 33 -10.29 -9.12 -21.31
CA ASN A 33 -9.29 -8.29 -21.94
C ASN A 33 -9.29 -8.52 -23.45
N LYS A 34 -9.44 -7.46 -24.26
CA LYS A 34 -9.48 -7.55 -25.73
C LYS A 34 -8.19 -8.12 -26.34
N ASN A 35 -7.02 -7.83 -25.75
CA ASN A 35 -5.72 -8.23 -26.30
C ASN A 35 -5.39 -9.70 -26.03
N THR A 36 -5.88 -10.27 -24.93
CA THR A 36 -5.47 -11.60 -24.49
C THR A 36 -6.63 -12.60 -24.45
N ASP A 37 -7.86 -12.13 -24.64
CA ASP A 37 -9.14 -12.85 -24.44
C ASP A 37 -9.25 -13.55 -23.06
N LYS A 38 -8.44 -13.10 -22.08
CA LYS A 38 -8.48 -13.63 -20.71
C LYS A 38 -9.52 -12.88 -19.89
N LYS A 39 -10.24 -13.62 -19.06
CA LYS A 39 -11.17 -13.06 -18.08
C LYS A 39 -10.42 -12.20 -17.08
N ILE A 40 -10.93 -11.00 -16.79
CA ILE A 40 -10.52 -10.15 -15.69
C ILE A 40 -11.46 -10.42 -14.52
N SER A 41 -10.97 -11.15 -13.54
CA SER A 41 -11.78 -11.59 -12.39
C SER A 41 -11.70 -10.65 -11.21
N ALA A 42 -10.57 -9.94 -11.06
CA ALA A 42 -10.36 -9.03 -9.94
C ALA A 42 -9.42 -7.88 -10.31
N ILE A 43 -9.54 -6.81 -9.54
CA ILE A 43 -8.59 -5.71 -9.46
C ILE A 43 -8.01 -5.68 -8.04
N LEU A 44 -6.72 -5.39 -7.94
CA LEU A 44 -5.98 -5.32 -6.67
C LEU A 44 -5.41 -3.92 -6.48
N PRO A 45 -6.19 -2.94 -5.97
CA PRO A 45 -5.65 -1.67 -5.53
C PRO A 45 -4.80 -1.86 -4.28
N VAL A 46 -3.61 -1.26 -4.28
CA VAL A 46 -2.70 -1.23 -3.13
C VAL A 46 -2.76 0.18 -2.52
N HIS A 47 -3.01 0.28 -1.22
CA HIS A 47 -2.98 1.53 -0.46
C HIS A 47 -1.53 1.86 -0.08
N VAL A 48 -0.75 2.24 -1.09
CA VAL A 48 0.71 2.36 -1.01
C VAL A 48 1.13 3.44 -0.01
N TRP A 49 2.12 3.16 0.81
CA TRP A 49 2.66 4.06 1.84
C TRP A 49 1.66 4.53 2.88
N GLY A 50 0.53 3.83 3.01
CA GLY A 50 -0.57 4.24 3.87
C GLY A 50 -1.56 5.21 3.22
N ASN A 51 -1.38 5.55 1.94
CA ASN A 51 -2.31 6.40 1.18
C ASN A 51 -3.56 5.63 0.79
N ALA A 52 -4.73 6.20 1.01
CA ALA A 52 -5.97 5.63 0.48
C ALA A 52 -6.01 5.77 -1.05
N CYS A 53 -6.25 4.67 -1.76
CA CYS A 53 -6.57 4.69 -3.18
C CYS A 53 -7.98 5.26 -3.38
N TRP A 54 -8.21 6.13 -4.37
CA TRP A 54 -9.55 6.61 -4.66
C TRP A 54 -10.36 5.54 -5.39
N LEU A 55 -11.45 5.07 -4.77
CA LEU A 55 -12.19 3.89 -5.24
C LEU A 55 -13.65 4.17 -5.64
N ASP A 56 -14.18 5.37 -5.41
CA ASP A 56 -15.62 5.65 -5.56
C ASP A 56 -16.18 5.24 -6.94
N GLU A 57 -15.61 5.78 -8.02
CA GLU A 57 -16.05 5.50 -9.37
C GLU A 57 -15.59 4.12 -9.86
N LEU A 58 -14.39 3.72 -9.40
CA LEU A 58 -13.80 2.44 -9.79
C LEU A 58 -14.62 1.26 -9.30
N ILE A 59 -15.10 1.30 -8.05
CA ILE A 59 -15.94 0.24 -7.48
C ILE A 59 -17.26 0.09 -8.25
N ASN A 60 -17.93 1.21 -8.55
CA ASN A 60 -19.19 1.16 -9.31
C ASN A 60 -18.99 0.48 -10.68
N LEU A 61 -17.92 0.85 -11.39
CA LEU A 61 -17.60 0.22 -12.68
C LEU A 61 -17.23 -1.27 -12.52
N CYS A 62 -16.52 -1.63 -11.47
CA CYS A 62 -16.16 -3.02 -11.19
C CYS A 62 -17.41 -3.88 -10.90
N GLU A 63 -18.37 -3.35 -10.15
CA GLU A 63 -19.66 -3.98 -9.90
C GLU A 63 -20.44 -4.21 -11.22
N GLU A 64 -20.57 -3.18 -12.07
CA GLU A 64 -21.22 -3.27 -13.40
C GLU A 64 -20.54 -4.29 -14.32
N ARG A 65 -19.24 -4.47 -14.18
CA ARG A 65 -18.40 -5.34 -15.02
C ARG A 65 -18.12 -6.70 -14.41
N ASN A 66 -18.69 -7.03 -13.26
CA ASN A 66 -18.46 -8.26 -12.51
C ASN A 66 -16.96 -8.54 -12.28
N ILE A 67 -16.24 -7.49 -11.84
CA ILE A 67 -14.84 -7.53 -11.43
C ILE A 67 -14.78 -7.38 -9.91
N ALA A 68 -14.22 -8.35 -9.20
CA ALA A 68 -14.04 -8.23 -7.77
C ALA A 68 -12.95 -7.20 -7.43
N VAL A 69 -13.15 -6.42 -6.37
CA VAL A 69 -12.10 -5.56 -5.81
C VAL A 69 -11.52 -6.23 -4.58
N VAL A 70 -10.20 -6.43 -4.57
CA VAL A 70 -9.44 -6.99 -3.45
C VAL A 70 -8.42 -5.94 -3.03
N GLU A 71 -8.59 -5.37 -1.84
CA GLU A 71 -7.71 -4.31 -1.37
C GLU A 71 -6.47 -4.87 -0.69
N ASP A 72 -5.29 -4.45 -1.15
CA ASP A 72 -4.07 -4.60 -0.38
C ASP A 72 -3.90 -3.38 0.54
N ALA A 73 -4.34 -3.52 1.77
CA ALA A 73 -4.24 -2.54 2.84
C ALA A 73 -3.10 -2.84 3.83
N CYS A 74 -2.10 -3.62 3.38
CA CYS A 74 -0.97 -4.04 4.22
C CYS A 74 -0.13 -2.88 4.78
N GLU A 75 -0.29 -1.67 4.26
CA GLU A 75 0.45 -0.47 4.66
C GLU A 75 -0.44 0.61 5.28
N SER A 76 -1.75 0.41 5.24
CA SER A 76 -2.71 1.49 5.51
C SER A 76 -3.56 1.27 6.76
N LEU A 77 -3.16 0.38 7.68
CA LEU A 77 -3.84 0.27 8.97
C LEU A 77 -3.89 1.63 9.67
N GLY A 78 -5.09 2.06 10.05
CA GLY A 78 -5.35 3.37 10.66
C GLY A 78 -5.61 4.49 9.64
N THR A 79 -5.65 4.19 8.34
CA THR A 79 -6.07 5.14 7.29
C THR A 79 -7.58 5.04 7.05
N PHE A 80 -8.26 6.18 7.08
CA PHE A 80 -9.71 6.28 6.88
C PHE A 80 -10.04 7.30 5.80
N TYR A 81 -11.05 7.00 4.98
CA TYR A 81 -11.63 7.99 4.07
C TYR A 81 -12.35 9.10 4.85
N LYS A 82 -12.26 10.33 4.36
CA LYS A 82 -12.97 11.50 4.91
C LYS A 82 -14.03 12.06 3.98
N GLU A 83 -14.00 11.66 2.73
CA GLU A 83 -14.87 12.16 1.66
C GLU A 83 -15.37 11.00 0.81
N GLY A 84 -16.34 11.30 -0.06
CA GLY A 84 -16.91 10.35 -1.02
C GLY A 84 -17.84 9.32 -0.41
N LYS A 85 -18.15 8.30 -1.21
CA LYS A 85 -19.06 7.18 -0.87
C LYS A 85 -18.60 6.43 0.38
N PHE A 86 -17.28 6.38 0.61
CA PHE A 86 -16.66 5.60 1.68
C PHE A 86 -16.21 6.43 2.90
N ASN A 87 -16.76 7.63 3.05
CA ASN A 87 -16.48 8.46 4.21
C ASN A 87 -16.60 7.67 5.53
N ARG A 88 -15.58 7.78 6.40
CA ARG A 88 -15.40 7.05 7.67
C ARG A 88 -15.12 5.54 7.53
N LYS A 89 -14.97 5.01 6.33
CA LYS A 89 -14.53 3.63 6.15
C LYS A 89 -13.02 3.53 6.22
N HIS A 90 -12.53 2.47 6.82
CA HIS A 90 -11.11 2.10 6.82
C HIS A 90 -10.72 1.54 5.43
N THR A 91 -9.52 1.85 4.96
CA THR A 91 -8.92 1.17 3.81
C THR A 91 -8.83 -0.35 4.07
N GLY A 92 -9.13 -1.16 3.06
CA GLY A 92 -9.25 -2.61 3.22
C GLY A 92 -10.64 -3.10 3.66
N ALA A 93 -11.58 -2.18 3.91
CA ALA A 93 -12.96 -2.52 4.28
C ALA A 93 -14.00 -2.08 3.21
N ILE A 94 -13.55 -1.89 1.97
CA ILE A 94 -14.39 -1.39 0.87
C ILE A 94 -14.64 -2.48 -0.16
N GLY A 95 -13.59 -3.18 -0.56
CA GLY A 95 -13.64 -4.24 -1.56
C GLY A 95 -14.27 -5.52 -1.02
N LYS A 96 -14.38 -6.51 -1.88
CA LYS A 96 -14.89 -7.84 -1.54
C LYS A 96 -14.02 -8.54 -0.48
N LEU A 97 -12.72 -8.28 -0.52
CA LEU A 97 -11.71 -8.71 0.45
C LEU A 97 -10.73 -7.56 0.67
N GLY A 98 -10.24 -7.43 1.90
CA GLY A 98 -9.10 -6.59 2.24
C GLY A 98 -8.04 -7.38 3.00
N CYS A 99 -6.77 -7.01 2.82
CA CYS A 99 -5.65 -7.66 3.47
C CYS A 99 -4.87 -6.65 4.33
N LEU A 100 -4.63 -6.98 5.58
CA LEU A 100 -3.75 -6.24 6.49
C LEU A 100 -2.48 -7.04 6.75
N SER A 101 -1.39 -6.36 7.04
CA SER A 101 -0.11 -6.96 7.41
C SER A 101 0.34 -6.52 8.80
N PHE A 102 0.83 -7.47 9.58
CA PHE A 102 1.47 -7.24 10.88
C PHE A 102 2.95 -7.64 10.85
N ASN A 103 3.59 -7.52 9.68
CA ASN A 103 5.02 -7.76 9.54
C ASN A 103 5.85 -6.76 10.36
N GLY A 104 7.13 -7.08 10.63
CA GLY A 104 8.00 -6.33 11.54
C GLY A 104 8.17 -4.83 11.24
N ASN A 105 8.00 -4.42 9.99
CA ASN A 105 8.17 -3.05 9.55
C ASN A 105 6.86 -2.25 9.39
N LYS A 106 5.70 -2.84 9.71
CA LYS A 106 4.40 -2.18 9.56
C LYS A 106 4.10 -1.20 10.70
N ILE A 107 2.97 -0.47 10.58
CA ILE A 107 2.58 0.55 11.57
C ILE A 107 2.44 -0.03 12.98
N ILE A 108 1.93 -1.26 13.07
CA ILE A 108 2.00 -2.15 14.23
C ILE A 108 2.51 -3.52 13.77
N THR A 109 3.04 -4.31 14.69
CA THR A 109 3.62 -5.60 14.33
C THR A 109 3.28 -6.69 15.34
N THR A 110 3.17 -7.91 14.83
CA THR A 110 3.15 -9.17 15.61
C THR A 110 4.39 -10.03 15.28
N GLY A 111 5.45 -9.40 14.74
CA GLY A 111 6.63 -10.09 14.19
C GLY A 111 6.40 -10.68 12.81
N GLY A 112 5.18 -11.00 12.47
CA GLY A 112 4.69 -11.55 11.22
C GLY A 112 3.19 -11.76 11.29
N GLY A 113 2.57 -12.25 10.20
CA GLY A 113 1.14 -12.46 10.12
C GLY A 113 0.39 -11.31 9.46
N GLY A 114 -0.93 -11.42 9.45
CA GLY A 114 -1.84 -10.46 8.81
C GLY A 114 -3.28 -10.80 9.14
N MET A 115 -4.19 -10.10 8.47
CA MET A 115 -5.63 -10.30 8.63
C MET A 115 -6.33 -10.16 7.30
N ILE A 116 -7.33 -10.99 7.04
CA ILE A 116 -8.27 -10.85 5.94
C ILE A 116 -9.55 -10.22 6.48
N LEU A 117 -10.04 -9.21 5.80
CA LEU A 117 -11.29 -8.49 6.10
C LEU A 117 -12.29 -8.77 5.00
N THR A 118 -13.55 -9.06 5.37
CA THR A 118 -14.66 -9.18 4.43
C THR A 118 -15.99 -9.09 5.16
N ASP A 119 -17.00 -8.54 4.50
CA ASP A 119 -18.40 -8.55 4.95
C ASP A 119 -19.17 -9.77 4.36
N ASP A 120 -18.54 -10.57 3.49
CA ASP A 120 -19.11 -11.78 2.90
C ASP A 120 -18.80 -12.99 3.80
N GLN A 121 -19.84 -13.52 4.45
CA GLN A 121 -19.71 -14.64 5.39
C GLN A 121 -19.14 -15.89 4.70
N ALA A 122 -19.54 -16.19 3.46
CA ALA A 122 -19.06 -17.38 2.76
C ALA A 122 -17.55 -17.26 2.45
N LEU A 123 -17.08 -16.07 2.10
CA LEU A 123 -15.64 -15.81 1.91
C LEU A 123 -14.88 -15.88 3.25
N ALA A 124 -15.45 -15.37 4.33
CA ALA A 124 -14.83 -15.45 5.65
C ALA A 124 -14.67 -16.91 6.11
N GLU A 125 -15.71 -17.73 5.95
CA GLU A 125 -15.69 -19.15 6.26
C GLU A 125 -14.68 -19.90 5.38
N LYS A 126 -14.65 -19.63 4.08
CA LYS A 126 -13.69 -20.24 3.16
C LYS A 126 -12.24 -19.84 3.48
N ALA A 127 -11.99 -18.57 3.77
CA ALA A 127 -10.67 -18.10 4.18
C ALA A 127 -10.22 -18.78 5.49
N LYS A 128 -11.10 -18.87 6.48
CA LYS A 128 -10.82 -19.56 7.74
C LYS A 128 -10.53 -21.03 7.52
N TYR A 129 -11.33 -21.72 6.71
CA TYR A 129 -11.13 -23.13 6.35
C TYR A 129 -9.74 -23.34 5.72
N LEU A 130 -9.39 -22.56 4.69
CA LEU A 130 -8.11 -22.69 4.00
C LEU A 130 -6.91 -22.35 4.90
N THR A 131 -7.01 -21.29 5.72
CA THR A 131 -5.93 -20.86 6.60
C THR A 131 -5.75 -21.74 7.83
N THR A 132 -6.70 -22.63 8.10
CA THR A 132 -6.65 -23.62 9.19
C THR A 132 -6.48 -25.06 8.68
N GLN A 133 -5.77 -25.21 7.58
CA GLN A 133 -5.36 -26.49 6.96
C GLN A 133 -6.46 -27.21 6.20
N ALA A 134 -7.59 -26.56 5.85
CA ALA A 134 -8.71 -27.17 5.12
C ALA A 134 -9.12 -28.54 5.70
N LYS A 135 -9.44 -28.58 7.02
CA LYS A 135 -9.83 -29.82 7.69
C LYS A 135 -11.33 -30.05 7.56
N ASP A 136 -11.72 -31.10 6.84
CA ASP A 136 -13.10 -31.53 6.70
C ASP A 136 -13.53 -32.42 7.89
N ASP A 137 -12.63 -33.30 8.36
CA ASP A 137 -12.78 -34.01 9.61
C ASP A 137 -11.56 -33.75 10.52
N ALA A 138 -11.77 -32.94 11.55
CA ALA A 138 -10.70 -32.55 12.47
C ALA A 138 -10.19 -33.73 13.34
N ILE A 139 -11.03 -34.78 13.55
CA ILE A 139 -10.70 -35.92 14.37
C ILE A 139 -9.91 -36.95 13.55
N ARG A 140 -10.34 -37.20 12.30
CA ARG A 140 -9.70 -38.19 11.41
C ARG A 140 -8.67 -37.57 10.48
N TYR A 141 -8.47 -36.23 10.55
CA TYR A 141 -7.52 -35.49 9.70
C TYR A 141 -7.79 -35.67 8.19
N VAL A 142 -9.08 -35.66 7.82
CA VAL A 142 -9.48 -35.70 6.41
C VAL A 142 -9.43 -34.28 5.82
N HIS A 143 -8.93 -34.19 4.59
CA HIS A 143 -8.77 -32.91 3.86
C HIS A 143 -9.22 -33.10 2.42
N ASP A 144 -10.26 -32.39 2.00
CA ASP A 144 -10.76 -32.44 0.61
C ASP A 144 -10.09 -31.39 -0.27
N GLU A 145 -9.45 -30.38 0.33
CA GLU A 145 -8.74 -29.30 -0.35
C GLU A 145 -7.34 -29.07 0.23
N ILE A 146 -6.50 -28.42 -0.56
CA ILE A 146 -5.18 -27.94 -0.10
C ILE A 146 -5.38 -26.74 0.82
N GLY A 147 -4.98 -26.87 2.07
CA GLY A 147 -5.02 -25.79 3.05
C GLY A 147 -3.63 -25.44 3.61
N TYR A 148 -3.58 -24.37 4.38
CA TYR A 148 -2.36 -23.79 4.92
C TYR A 148 -2.46 -23.62 6.43
N ASN A 149 -1.34 -23.70 7.13
CA ASN A 149 -1.30 -23.34 8.55
C ASN A 149 -0.88 -21.86 8.69
N PHE A 150 -1.84 -20.97 8.47
CA PHE A 150 -1.66 -19.52 8.56
C PHE A 150 -2.33 -18.92 9.79
N ARG A 151 -2.59 -19.73 10.80
CA ARG A 151 -3.17 -19.23 12.06
C ARG A 151 -2.19 -18.35 12.81
N LEU A 152 -2.67 -17.18 13.23
CA LEU A 152 -1.92 -16.35 14.16
C LEU A 152 -1.85 -17.06 15.51
N THR A 153 -0.64 -17.15 16.09
CA THR A 153 -0.45 -17.79 17.40
C THR A 153 -0.96 -16.89 18.54
N ASN A 154 -1.26 -17.48 19.71
CA ASN A 154 -1.70 -16.70 20.88
C ASN A 154 -0.68 -15.63 21.29
N ILE A 155 0.62 -15.94 21.20
CA ILE A 155 1.69 -14.97 21.51
C ILE A 155 1.64 -13.78 20.54
N GLN A 156 1.53 -14.05 19.23
CA GLN A 156 1.39 -13.02 18.21
C GLN A 156 0.11 -12.22 18.41
N SER A 157 -1.01 -12.88 18.73
CA SER A 157 -2.29 -12.20 18.97
C SER A 157 -2.23 -11.28 20.19
N ALA A 158 -1.59 -11.71 21.28
CA ALA A 158 -1.39 -10.89 22.47
C ALA A 158 -0.54 -9.65 22.18
N LEU A 159 0.55 -9.83 21.42
CA LEU A 159 1.36 -8.69 20.94
C LEU A 159 0.53 -7.74 20.08
N GLY A 160 -0.29 -8.29 19.16
CA GLY A 160 -1.18 -7.50 18.31
C GLY A 160 -2.17 -6.66 19.10
N VAL A 161 -2.79 -7.22 20.14
CA VAL A 161 -3.71 -6.49 21.03
C VAL A 161 -2.97 -5.33 21.72
N ALA A 162 -1.82 -5.59 22.33
CA ALA A 162 -1.01 -4.55 22.97
C ALA A 162 -0.58 -3.44 22.00
N GLN A 163 -0.26 -3.80 20.76
CA GLN A 163 0.10 -2.82 19.71
C GLN A 163 -1.12 -2.01 19.25
N LEU A 164 -2.31 -2.63 19.14
CA LEU A 164 -3.56 -1.94 18.79
C LEU A 164 -3.97 -0.92 19.85
N GLU A 165 -3.77 -1.23 21.13
CA GLU A 165 -4.01 -0.30 22.24
C GLU A 165 -3.14 0.97 22.13
N GLN A 166 -1.96 0.86 21.53
CA GLN A 166 -1.03 1.97 21.31
C GLN A 166 -1.19 2.65 19.94
N LEU A 167 -2.02 2.10 19.06
CA LEU A 167 -2.16 2.61 17.68
C LEU A 167 -2.46 4.12 17.61
N PRO A 168 -3.37 4.71 18.42
CA PRO A 168 -3.62 6.16 18.38
C PRO A 168 -2.37 6.99 18.68
N ASN A 169 -1.56 6.57 19.66
CA ASN A 169 -0.31 7.25 20.03
C ASN A 169 0.73 7.13 18.90
N ILE A 170 0.82 5.96 18.28
CA ILE A 170 1.72 5.71 17.15
C ILE A 170 1.33 6.60 15.97
N LEU A 171 0.05 6.67 15.61
CA LEU A 171 -0.44 7.51 14.52
C LEU A 171 -0.16 8.99 14.76
N ASN A 172 -0.41 9.48 15.98
CA ASN A 172 -0.08 10.86 16.34
C ASN A 172 1.42 11.13 16.19
N ARG A 173 2.28 10.24 16.69
CA ARG A 173 3.74 10.40 16.57
C ARG A 173 4.19 10.37 15.12
N LYS A 174 3.65 9.51 14.30
CA LYS A 174 3.90 9.45 12.85
C LYS A 174 3.55 10.76 12.15
N LYS A 175 2.41 11.34 12.48
CA LYS A 175 1.97 12.64 11.97
C LYS A 175 2.91 13.79 12.40
N GLU A 176 3.39 13.79 13.66
CA GLU A 176 4.38 14.75 14.12
C GLU A 176 5.68 14.66 13.31
N ILE A 177 6.19 13.43 13.05
CA ILE A 177 7.40 13.21 12.27
C ILE A 177 7.21 13.72 10.83
N TYR A 178 6.06 13.45 10.22
CA TYR A 178 5.73 13.96 8.89
C TYR A 178 5.73 15.50 8.85
N ASN A 179 5.03 16.14 9.79
CA ASN A 179 4.97 17.58 9.87
C ASN A 179 6.37 18.20 10.09
N TYR A 180 7.19 17.55 10.90
CA TYR A 180 8.56 17.97 11.13
C TYR A 180 9.39 17.96 9.84
N TYR A 181 9.37 16.86 9.08
CA TYR A 181 10.02 16.78 7.78
C TYR A 181 9.50 17.83 6.81
N GLN A 182 8.18 17.98 6.72
CA GLN A 182 7.56 18.94 5.83
C GLN A 182 8.05 20.36 6.10
N SER A 183 7.98 20.82 7.36
CA SER A 183 8.43 22.17 7.75
C SER A 183 9.92 22.38 7.56
N ALA A 184 10.74 21.34 7.82
CA ALA A 184 12.18 21.47 7.74
C ALA A 184 12.72 21.49 6.29
N ILE A 185 11.96 20.94 5.34
CA ILE A 185 12.38 20.80 3.93
C ILE A 185 11.71 21.84 3.03
N GLU A 186 10.63 22.51 3.45
CA GLU A 186 9.84 23.41 2.62
C GLU A 186 10.61 24.53 1.93
N ASN A 187 11.74 24.95 2.50
CA ASN A 187 12.59 26.04 1.99
C ASN A 187 13.86 25.52 1.29
N ILE A 188 13.96 24.24 1.01
CA ILE A 188 15.10 23.66 0.29
C ILE A 188 14.71 23.47 -1.17
N ASP A 189 15.31 24.24 -2.05
CA ASP A 189 15.00 24.21 -3.46
C ASP A 189 15.24 22.80 -4.05
N GLY A 190 14.26 22.31 -4.79
CA GLY A 190 14.30 21.00 -5.43
C GLY A 190 13.99 19.80 -4.52
N LEU A 191 13.69 20.03 -3.24
CA LEU A 191 13.22 18.99 -2.32
C LEU A 191 11.80 19.25 -1.83
N SER A 192 11.05 18.19 -1.65
CA SER A 192 9.72 18.26 -1.01
C SER A 192 9.34 16.93 -0.37
N ILE A 193 8.52 16.97 0.66
CA ILE A 193 7.89 15.75 1.20
C ILE A 193 6.62 15.44 0.40
N SER A 194 6.46 14.17 0.04
CA SER A 194 5.26 13.71 -0.67
C SER A 194 4.00 14.00 0.14
N LYS A 195 3.02 14.62 -0.51
CA LYS A 195 1.71 14.93 0.09
C LYS A 195 0.82 13.70 0.09
N PHE A 196 -0.10 13.65 1.04
CA PHE A 196 -1.16 12.65 1.14
C PHE A 196 -2.45 13.16 0.50
N PRO A 197 -3.36 12.25 0.09
CA PRO A 197 -4.66 12.65 -0.44
C PRO A 197 -5.51 13.34 0.61
N ASN A 198 -6.12 14.48 0.26
CA ASN A 198 -6.97 15.25 1.18
C ASN A 198 -8.26 14.51 1.57
N TYR A 199 -8.69 13.56 0.74
CA TYR A 199 -9.90 12.77 0.96
C TYR A 199 -9.72 11.63 1.98
N ALA A 200 -8.54 11.53 2.63
CA ALA A 200 -8.28 10.51 3.64
C ALA A 200 -7.45 11.05 4.80
N ASP A 201 -7.65 10.47 5.99
CA ASP A 201 -6.74 10.58 7.12
C ASP A 201 -5.71 9.46 7.01
N ASN A 202 -4.47 9.84 6.68
CA ASN A 202 -3.38 8.92 6.41
C ASN A 202 -2.68 8.48 7.71
N ASN A 203 -2.18 7.26 7.75
CA ASN A 203 -1.44 6.72 8.89
C ASN A 203 0.03 7.17 8.95
N HIS A 204 0.53 7.88 7.94
CA HIS A 204 1.91 8.35 7.84
C HIS A 204 2.96 7.23 8.04
N TRP A 205 2.69 6.03 7.52
CA TRP A 205 3.60 4.89 7.68
C TRP A 205 5.02 5.19 7.23
N MET A 206 5.17 5.81 6.04
CA MET A 206 6.47 6.20 5.48
C MET A 206 6.46 7.66 5.03
N ASN A 207 7.60 8.33 5.20
CA ASN A 207 7.83 9.67 4.68
C ASN A 207 8.68 9.58 3.41
N LEU A 208 8.19 10.14 2.32
CA LEU A 208 8.85 10.09 1.02
C LEU A 208 9.37 11.47 0.66
N LEU A 209 10.68 11.57 0.47
CA LEU A 209 11.33 12.74 -0.09
C LEU A 209 11.20 12.68 -1.62
N LYS A 210 10.71 13.74 -2.23
CA LYS A 210 10.75 13.97 -3.67
C LYS A 210 11.93 14.85 -4.02
N ILE A 211 12.66 14.48 -5.04
CA ILE A 211 13.88 15.16 -5.50
C ILE A 211 13.65 15.65 -6.93
N GLU A 212 13.74 16.94 -7.15
CA GLU A 212 13.73 17.54 -8.47
C GLU A 212 15.16 17.69 -8.97
N ASN A 213 15.66 16.66 -9.66
CA ASN A 213 17.07 16.52 -10.08
C ASN A 213 17.63 17.72 -10.88
N LYS A 214 16.77 18.55 -11.46
CA LYS A 214 17.19 19.75 -12.21
C LYS A 214 17.41 20.97 -11.31
N VAL A 215 16.93 20.93 -10.08
CA VAL A 215 16.97 22.04 -9.12
C VAL A 215 17.87 21.69 -7.95
N TYR A 216 17.69 20.50 -7.37
CA TYR A 216 18.56 19.99 -6.33
C TYR A 216 19.83 19.39 -6.96
N ASN A 217 21.00 19.74 -6.43
CA ASN A 217 22.30 19.44 -7.04
C ASN A 217 22.69 17.95 -7.03
N GLU A 218 21.90 17.08 -6.42
CA GLU A 218 22.15 15.64 -6.34
C GLU A 218 20.93 14.88 -6.86
N ASP A 219 21.15 13.78 -7.55
CA ASP A 219 20.10 12.81 -7.83
C ASP A 219 19.86 11.90 -6.61
N ARG A 220 18.83 11.08 -6.71
CA ARG A 220 18.41 10.16 -5.64
C ARG A 220 19.55 9.24 -5.17
N GLU A 221 20.34 8.68 -6.09
CA GLU A 221 21.37 7.70 -5.78
C GLU A 221 22.57 8.37 -5.07
N VAL A 222 22.96 9.54 -5.54
CA VAL A 222 24.04 10.34 -4.90
C VAL A 222 23.62 10.75 -3.51
N LEU A 223 22.41 11.29 -3.35
CA LEU A 223 21.88 11.70 -2.05
C LEU A 223 21.77 10.50 -1.08
N MET A 224 21.23 9.38 -1.53
CA MET A 224 21.07 8.16 -0.73
C MET A 224 22.43 7.69 -0.21
N LYS A 225 23.44 7.62 -1.07
CA LYS A 225 24.79 7.21 -0.69
C LYS A 225 25.42 8.16 0.33
N ARG A 226 25.32 9.46 0.13
CA ARG A 226 25.86 10.47 1.07
C ARG A 226 25.19 10.40 2.44
N ILE A 227 23.88 10.18 2.49
CA ILE A 227 23.14 10.01 3.74
C ILE A 227 23.58 8.73 4.46
N GLU A 228 23.81 7.63 3.72
CA GLU A 228 24.28 6.36 4.27
C GLU A 228 25.69 6.46 4.84
N GLU A 229 26.60 7.18 4.17
CA GLU A 229 27.96 7.46 4.67
C GLU A 229 27.96 8.22 6.00
N ASN A 230 26.89 8.97 6.28
CA ASN A 230 26.65 9.65 7.58
C ASN A 230 25.90 8.77 8.61
N GLY A 231 25.79 7.47 8.34
CA GLY A 231 25.17 6.49 9.24
C GLY A 231 23.65 6.58 9.33
N ILE A 232 22.98 7.11 8.29
CA ILE A 232 21.52 7.21 8.21
C ILE A 232 21.04 6.33 7.06
N GLN A 233 20.24 5.34 7.38
CA GLN A 233 19.69 4.42 6.37
C GLN A 233 18.45 5.00 5.72
N THR A 234 18.47 5.15 4.40
CA THR A 234 17.34 5.46 3.55
C THR A 234 17.08 4.30 2.56
N ARG A 235 15.99 4.33 1.83
CA ARG A 235 15.68 3.33 0.79
C ARG A 235 15.05 4.02 -0.41
N PRO A 236 15.36 3.61 -1.63
CA PRO A 236 14.60 4.04 -2.79
C PRO A 236 13.16 3.52 -2.65
N VAL A 237 12.20 4.18 -3.27
CA VAL A 237 10.87 3.58 -3.46
C VAL A 237 11.00 2.32 -4.30
N TRP A 238 10.05 1.40 -4.18
CA TRP A 238 10.16 0.08 -4.78
C TRP A 238 10.21 0.13 -6.30
N ALA A 239 11.04 -0.73 -6.87
CA ALA A 239 11.11 -0.92 -8.30
C ALA A 239 9.77 -1.43 -8.85
N LEU A 240 9.46 -1.02 -10.09
CA LEU A 240 8.17 -1.32 -10.71
C LEU A 240 8.00 -2.82 -10.98
N ASN A 241 6.87 -3.36 -10.57
CA ASN A 241 6.57 -4.79 -10.66
C ASN A 241 6.69 -5.33 -12.09
N HIS A 242 6.17 -4.59 -13.10
CA HIS A 242 6.21 -5.03 -14.49
C HIS A 242 7.64 -5.09 -15.09
N GLU A 243 8.62 -4.45 -14.46
CA GLU A 243 10.03 -4.49 -14.83
C GLU A 243 10.77 -5.64 -14.16
N GLN A 244 10.17 -6.25 -13.12
CA GLN A 244 10.75 -7.39 -12.41
C GLN A 244 10.76 -8.64 -13.29
N LYS A 245 11.83 -9.42 -13.17
CA LYS A 245 12.05 -10.62 -13.99
C LYS A 245 10.83 -11.57 -14.09
N PRO A 246 10.08 -11.86 -13.01
CA PRO A 246 8.91 -12.72 -13.09
C PRO A 246 7.74 -12.15 -13.90
N TYR A 247 7.69 -10.84 -14.10
CA TYR A 247 6.54 -10.13 -14.67
C TYR A 247 6.83 -9.42 -16.00
N LYS A 248 8.05 -9.58 -16.57
CA LYS A 248 8.46 -8.92 -17.82
C LYS A 248 7.53 -9.17 -19.01
N ASN A 249 6.84 -10.30 -19.02
CA ASN A 249 5.91 -10.69 -20.09
C ASN A 249 4.46 -10.34 -19.76
N CYS A 250 4.20 -9.70 -18.63
CA CYS A 250 2.86 -9.28 -18.26
C CYS A 250 2.48 -7.98 -18.98
N GLN A 251 1.21 -7.88 -19.33
CA GLN A 251 0.67 -6.64 -19.90
C GLN A 251 0.74 -5.51 -18.87
N TYR A 252 1.05 -4.31 -19.35
CA TYR A 252 0.95 -3.06 -18.59
C TYR A 252 0.23 -1.99 -19.42
N TYR A 253 -0.31 -0.99 -18.76
CA TYR A 253 -1.08 0.05 -19.43
C TYR A 253 -0.65 1.45 -19.00
N LYS A 254 -0.18 2.25 -19.97
CA LYS A 254 0.18 3.67 -19.84
C LYS A 254 1.00 4.03 -18.60
N ILE A 255 2.02 3.20 -18.26
CA ILE A 255 2.88 3.43 -17.09
C ILE A 255 3.89 4.54 -17.41
N GLU A 256 3.61 5.74 -16.91
CA GLU A 256 4.40 6.95 -17.14
C GLU A 256 4.75 7.64 -15.82
N ASN A 257 3.74 7.84 -14.97
CA ASN A 257 3.90 8.54 -13.70
C ASN A 257 4.66 7.70 -12.68
N ALA A 258 4.36 6.40 -12.61
CA ALA A 258 5.05 5.49 -11.70
C ALA A 258 6.57 5.48 -11.93
N LYS A 259 7.04 5.56 -13.19
CA LYS A 259 8.49 5.66 -13.52
C LYS A 259 9.10 6.92 -12.91
N LYS A 260 8.48 8.07 -13.13
CA LYS A 260 8.95 9.35 -12.57
C LYS A 260 8.99 9.34 -11.04
N LEU A 261 7.97 8.75 -10.42
CA LEU A 261 7.92 8.63 -8.95
C LEU A 261 9.05 7.76 -8.42
N VAL A 262 9.34 6.63 -9.08
CA VAL A 262 10.44 5.74 -8.68
C VAL A 262 11.79 6.41 -8.84
N GLU A 263 12.02 7.12 -9.94
CA GLU A 263 13.29 7.79 -10.23
C GLU A 263 13.61 8.91 -9.23
N ASN A 264 12.58 9.60 -8.74
CA ASN A 264 12.71 10.86 -8.00
C ASN A 264 12.29 10.78 -6.53
N SER A 265 12.14 9.58 -5.96
CA SER A 265 11.66 9.46 -4.58
C SER A 265 12.56 8.59 -3.71
N LEU A 266 12.72 9.01 -2.45
CA LEU A 266 13.52 8.35 -1.44
C LEU A 266 12.73 8.21 -0.14
N CYS A 267 12.68 7.00 0.43
CA CYS A 267 12.07 6.75 1.73
C CYS A 267 12.99 7.25 2.85
N LEU A 268 12.50 8.17 3.67
CA LEU A 268 13.19 8.68 4.84
C LEU A 268 12.92 7.79 6.07
N PRO A 269 13.82 7.80 7.08
CA PRO A 269 13.55 7.16 8.35
C PRO A 269 12.21 7.62 8.93
N SER A 270 11.35 6.67 9.28
CA SER A 270 9.96 6.94 9.67
C SER A 270 9.53 6.19 10.93
N SER A 271 10.46 5.65 11.72
CA SER A 271 10.14 4.97 12.98
C SER A 271 9.49 5.93 13.97
N SER A 272 8.46 5.46 14.68
CA SER A 272 7.83 6.22 15.78
C SER A 272 8.78 6.52 16.95
N ASN A 273 9.91 5.81 17.03
CA ASN A 273 10.94 6.00 18.05
C ASN A 273 11.95 7.11 17.73
N LEU A 274 11.88 7.74 16.56
CA LEU A 274 12.78 8.83 16.20
C LEU A 274 12.65 9.97 17.20
N THR A 275 13.77 10.37 17.80
CA THR A 275 13.87 11.58 18.64
C THR A 275 14.00 12.81 17.77
N ASN A 276 13.78 14.00 18.36
CA ASN A 276 14.03 15.26 17.65
C ASN A 276 15.50 15.42 17.26
N GLU A 277 16.43 14.88 18.06
CA GLU A 277 17.86 14.84 17.73
C GLU A 277 18.12 14.00 16.47
N ASN A 278 17.51 12.82 16.38
CA ASN A 278 17.59 11.98 15.18
C ASN A 278 17.03 12.71 13.95
N LEU A 279 15.86 13.35 14.08
CA LEU A 279 15.25 14.12 13.00
C LEU A 279 16.14 15.28 12.56
N ASN A 280 16.71 16.03 13.52
CA ASN A 280 17.67 17.09 13.22
C ASN A 280 18.91 16.57 12.49
N LYS A 281 19.45 15.40 12.89
CA LYS A 281 20.59 14.77 12.22
C LYS A 281 20.26 14.44 10.76
N ILE A 282 19.05 13.95 10.49
CA ILE A 282 18.58 13.62 9.13
C ILE A 282 18.46 14.90 8.29
N ILE A 283 17.82 15.95 8.84
CA ILE A 283 17.59 17.21 8.11
C ILE A 283 18.91 17.89 7.74
N ARG A 284 19.91 17.84 8.60
CA ARG A 284 21.25 18.42 8.29
C ARG A 284 21.86 17.83 7.03
N GLN A 285 21.42 16.63 6.61
CA GLN A 285 21.91 16.03 5.37
C GLN A 285 21.37 16.69 4.11
N PHE A 286 20.32 17.49 4.21
CA PHE A 286 19.70 18.16 3.05
C PHE A 286 20.19 19.59 2.84
N ASN A 287 20.83 20.18 3.83
CA ASN A 287 21.38 21.55 3.78
C ASN A 287 22.82 21.61 3.26
N GLY A 288 23.28 20.57 2.57
CA GLY A 288 24.48 20.31 1.78
C GLY A 288 25.74 21.07 2.08
#